data_3bed4e38a7a1eee95405960d260d8b97
#
_entry.id   3bed4e38a7a1eee95405960d260d8b97
#
_cell.length_a   1.000
_cell.length_b   1.000
_cell.length_c   1.000
_cell.angle_alpha   90.00
_cell.angle_beta   90.00
_cell.angle_gamma   90.00
#
_symmetry.space_group_name_H-M   'P 1'
#
loop_
_entity.id
_entity.type
_entity.pdbx_description
1 polymer ?
#
loop_
_entity_poly.entity_id
_entity_poly.type
_entity_poly.pdbx_seq_one_letter_code
_entity_poly.pdbx_strand_id
1 'polypeptide(L)' 'MGVTMLTQKQSELLAFLTSHMAEHDVPPSFDEMRDALGLASKSGIHRLVSGLEERGYIRRLANRARAIEILRPAAARQAI' A
#
# COMPACT_ATOMS: atom_id res chain seq x y z
N MET A 1 4.60 -4.24 22.82
CA MET A 1 4.40 -4.48 21.92
C MET A 1 4.08 -3.52 21.00
N GLY A 2 3.62 -2.51 21.04
CA GLY A 2 3.45 -1.54 20.08
C GLY A 2 3.14 -2.06 18.73
N VAL A 3 2.48 -3.10 18.72
CA VAL A 3 2.19 -3.64 17.46
C VAL A 3 1.20 -2.84 16.72
N THR A 4 1.48 -2.47 15.51
CA THR A 4 0.53 -1.80 14.70
C THR A 4 -0.18 -2.84 13.91
N MET A 5 -1.46 -2.98 14.14
CA MET A 5 -2.19 -3.97 13.43
C MET A 5 -2.85 -3.38 12.24
N LEU A 6 -2.55 -3.88 11.08
CA LEU A 6 -3.23 -3.46 9.88
C LEU A 6 -4.45 -4.32 9.67
N THR A 7 -5.49 -3.76 9.08
CA THR A 7 -6.63 -4.58 8.70
C THR A 7 -6.20 -5.51 7.60
N GLN A 8 -7.00 -6.52 7.33
CA GLN A 8 -6.64 -7.46 6.29
C GLN A 8 -6.48 -6.76 4.95
N LYS A 9 -7.37 -5.85 4.63
CA LYS A 9 -7.28 -5.15 3.35
C LYS A 9 -6.06 -4.24 3.30
N GLN A 10 -5.70 -3.62 4.39
CA GLN A 10 -4.51 -2.81 4.43
C GLN A 10 -3.27 -3.67 4.22
N SER A 11 -3.22 -4.83 4.85
CA SER A 11 -2.11 -5.74 4.67
C SER A 11 -2.03 -6.22 3.23
N GLU A 12 -3.17 -6.53 2.63
CA GLU A 12 -3.19 -6.99 1.26
C GLU A 12 -2.69 -5.91 0.32
N LEU A 13 -3.10 -4.68 0.55
CA LEU A 13 -2.66 -3.60 -0.31
C LEU A 13 -1.16 -3.36 -0.14
N LEU A 14 -0.67 -3.39 1.07
CA LEU A 14 0.75 -3.19 1.30
C LEU A 14 1.57 -4.29 0.64
N ALA A 15 1.11 -5.53 0.73
CA ALA A 15 1.79 -6.64 0.08
C ALA A 15 1.79 -6.47 -1.44
N PHE A 16 0.66 -6.04 -1.99
CA PHE A 16 0.58 -5.81 -3.43
C PHE A 16 1.52 -4.69 -3.86
N LEU A 17 1.55 -3.61 -3.10
CA LEU A 17 2.43 -2.50 -3.42
C LEU A 17 3.89 -2.92 -3.34
N THR A 18 4.25 -3.66 -2.30
CA THR A 18 5.62 -4.12 -2.14
C THR A 18 6.04 -5.00 -3.32
N SER A 19 5.18 -5.92 -3.68
CA SER A 19 5.49 -6.84 -4.76
C SER A 19 5.54 -6.12 -6.11
N HIS A 20 4.58 -5.22 -6.35
CA HIS A 20 4.53 -4.52 -7.61
C HIS A 20 5.75 -3.63 -7.80
N MET A 21 6.14 -2.93 -6.75
CA MET A 21 7.26 -2.01 -6.87
C MET A 21 8.60 -2.73 -6.89
N ALA A 22 8.64 -3.98 -6.45
CA ALA A 22 9.84 -4.77 -6.61
C ALA A 22 10.02 -5.24 -8.05
N GLU A 23 8.91 -5.44 -8.76
CA GLU A 23 8.98 -5.88 -10.13
C GLU A 23 8.97 -4.75 -11.13
N HIS A 24 8.35 -3.63 -10.79
CA HIS A 24 8.23 -2.51 -11.70
C HIS A 24 8.76 -1.28 -10.99
N ASP A 25 9.32 -0.37 -11.69
CA ASP A 25 9.85 0.81 -11.05
C ASP A 25 8.81 1.85 -10.71
N VAL A 26 7.57 1.63 -11.05
CA VAL A 26 6.53 2.61 -10.78
C VAL A 26 5.44 1.99 -9.94
N PRO A 27 4.75 2.77 -9.12
CA PRO A 27 3.67 2.23 -8.32
C PRO A 27 2.46 1.92 -9.18
N PRO A 28 1.59 1.05 -8.72
CA PRO A 28 0.39 0.71 -9.48
C PRO A 28 -0.59 1.87 -9.44
N SER A 29 -1.48 1.90 -10.41
CA SER A 29 -2.54 2.89 -10.40
C SER A 29 -3.60 2.47 -9.39
N PHE A 30 -4.49 3.39 -9.05
CA PHE A 30 -5.56 3.04 -8.14
C PHE A 30 -6.49 2.00 -8.76
N ASP A 31 -6.66 2.03 -10.07
CA ASP A 31 -7.46 1.00 -10.73
C ASP A 31 -6.81 -0.38 -10.57
N GLU A 32 -5.50 -0.44 -10.69
CA GLU A 32 -4.80 -1.70 -10.50
C GLU A 32 -4.92 -2.18 -9.06
N MET A 33 -4.83 -1.27 -8.11
CA MET A 33 -4.97 -1.65 -6.72
C MET A 33 -6.38 -2.15 -6.44
N ARG A 34 -7.38 -1.47 -7.00
CA ARG A 34 -8.75 -1.88 -6.81
C ARG A 34 -8.99 -3.28 -7.35
N ASP A 35 -8.47 -3.56 -8.53
CA ASP A 35 -8.66 -4.86 -9.14
C ASP A 35 -7.91 -5.93 -8.35
N ALA A 36 -6.73 -5.62 -7.87
CA ALA A 36 -5.96 -6.61 -7.13
C ALA A 36 -6.63 -7.00 -5.82
N LEU A 37 -7.31 -6.05 -5.19
CA LEU A 37 -7.98 -6.34 -3.94
C LEU A 37 -9.44 -6.72 -4.09
N GLY A 38 -9.96 -6.69 -5.29
CA GLY A 38 -11.35 -7.07 -5.52
C GLY A 38 -12.35 -6.08 -4.97
N LEU A 39 -11.99 -4.81 -4.94
CA LEU A 39 -12.89 -3.80 -4.39
C LEU A 39 -13.80 -3.24 -5.47
N ALA A 40 -14.95 -2.76 -5.04
CA ALA A 40 -15.94 -2.26 -5.97
C ALA A 40 -15.62 -0.87 -6.50
N SER A 41 -14.89 -0.06 -5.74
CA SER A 41 -14.64 1.29 -6.18
C SER A 41 -13.28 1.76 -5.72
N LYS A 42 -12.81 2.84 -6.33
CA LYS A 42 -11.54 3.40 -5.94
C LYS A 42 -11.59 4.12 -4.61
N SER A 43 -12.79 4.44 -4.13
CA SER A 43 -12.89 5.09 -2.82
C SER A 43 -12.30 4.21 -1.74
N GLY A 44 -12.51 2.90 -1.84
CA GLY A 44 -11.94 1.99 -0.86
C GLY A 44 -10.44 2.03 -0.89
N ILE A 45 -9.85 2.15 -2.10
CA ILE A 45 -8.42 2.23 -2.21
C ILE A 45 -7.89 3.52 -1.59
N HIS A 46 -8.59 4.64 -1.80
CA HIS A 46 -8.17 5.89 -1.17
C HIS A 46 -8.11 5.76 0.34
N ARG A 47 -9.10 5.10 0.94
CA ARG A 47 -9.10 4.94 2.37
C ARG A 47 -7.95 4.06 2.83
N LEU A 48 -7.67 2.99 2.10
CA LEU A 48 -6.59 2.10 2.48
C LEU A 48 -5.24 2.78 2.34
N VAL A 49 -5.05 3.53 1.28
CA VAL A 49 -3.80 4.25 1.06
C VAL A 49 -3.60 5.27 2.17
N SER A 50 -4.65 6.02 2.51
CA SER A 50 -4.55 7.01 3.56
C SER A 50 -4.23 6.35 4.90
N GLY A 51 -4.84 5.21 5.17
CA GLY A 51 -4.59 4.50 6.40
C GLY A 51 -3.15 4.00 6.50
N LEU A 52 -2.60 3.50 5.40
CA LEU A 52 -1.22 3.05 5.41
C LEU A 52 -0.26 4.23 5.56
N GLU A 53 -0.62 5.36 4.97
CA GLU A 53 0.22 6.53 5.07
C GLU A 53 0.22 7.06 6.51
N GLU A 54 -0.93 7.07 7.15
CA GLU A 54 -1.01 7.53 8.52
C GLU A 54 -0.22 6.65 9.46
N ARG A 55 -0.12 5.37 9.15
CA ARG A 55 0.63 4.48 10.01
C ARG A 55 2.11 4.45 9.68
N GLY A 56 2.52 5.20 8.69
CA GLY A 56 3.95 5.27 8.36
C GLY A 56 4.48 4.15 7.50
N TYR A 57 3.60 3.40 6.86
CA TYR A 57 4.06 2.33 5.99
C TYR A 57 4.37 2.82 4.60
N ILE A 58 3.67 3.85 4.14
CA ILE A 58 3.90 4.40 2.81
C ILE A 58 3.83 5.92 2.87
N ARG A 59 4.29 6.57 1.81
CA ARG A 59 4.19 8.01 1.72
C ARG A 59 3.81 8.37 0.30
N ARG A 60 2.88 9.27 0.13
CA ARG A 60 2.51 9.73 -1.19
C ARG A 60 3.36 10.94 -1.55
N LEU A 61 3.83 10.97 -2.79
CA LEU A 61 4.66 12.07 -3.23
C LEU A 61 3.77 13.10 -3.91
N ALA A 62 3.86 14.32 -3.42
CA ALA A 62 2.87 15.31 -3.75
C ALA A 62 2.79 15.70 -5.20
N ASN A 63 3.85 15.72 -5.91
CA ASN A 63 3.83 16.21 -7.25
C ASN A 63 3.60 15.18 -8.33
N ARG A 64 3.21 14.00 -7.96
CA ARG A 64 3.03 12.96 -8.94
C ARG A 64 1.75 12.23 -8.68
N ALA A 65 0.98 12.00 -9.71
CA ALA A 65 -0.34 11.42 -9.56
C ALA A 65 -0.34 10.03 -8.98
N ARG A 66 0.63 9.23 -9.28
CA ARG A 66 0.64 7.86 -8.81
C ARG A 66 1.84 7.52 -7.97
N ALA A 67 2.53 8.49 -7.46
CA ALA A 67 3.78 8.24 -6.78
C ALA A 67 3.55 7.84 -5.34
N ILE A 68 4.00 6.66 -4.99
CA ILE A 68 3.91 6.15 -3.64
C ILE A 68 5.26 5.58 -3.29
N GLU A 69 5.75 5.92 -2.11
CA GLU A 69 7.02 5.38 -1.65
C GLU A 69 6.73 4.45 -0.49
N ILE A 70 7.30 3.26 -0.49
CA ILE A 70 7.09 2.32 0.59
C ILE A 70 8.13 2.56 1.65
N LEU A 71 7.69 2.91 2.85
CA LEU A 71 8.59 3.15 3.96
C LEU A 71 8.81 1.90 4.77
N ARG A 72 7.78 1.04 4.87
CA ARG A 72 7.89 -0.22 5.58
C ARG A 72 7.29 -1.31 4.73
N PRO A 73 8.09 -2.18 4.13
CA PRO A 73 7.56 -3.24 3.27
C PRO A 73 6.75 -4.26 4.07
N ALA A 74 5.81 -4.87 3.39
CA ALA A 74 4.98 -5.86 4.05
C ALA A 74 5.78 -7.03 4.57
N ALA A 75 6.85 -7.39 3.88
CA ALA A 75 7.60 -8.54 4.30
C ALA A 75 8.56 -8.29 5.41
N ALA A 76 8.60 -7.12 5.91
CA ALA A 76 9.57 -6.83 6.93
C ALA A 76 9.47 -7.73 8.09
N ARG A 77 8.34 -8.33 8.32
CA ARG A 77 8.21 -9.06 9.44
C ARG A 77 9.07 -10.22 9.49
N GLN A 78 9.55 -10.69 8.45
CA GLN A 78 10.31 -11.76 8.55
C GLN A 78 11.56 -11.54 8.98
N ALA A 79 11.95 -10.52 9.19
CA ALA A 79 13.20 -10.25 9.63
C ALA A 79 13.57 -11.01 10.78
N ILE A 80 12.96 -11.82 11.27
CA ILE A 80 13.38 -12.47 12.34
C ILE A 80 14.13 -13.44 12.22
#